data_b46fc0a125e78adb27140c3347b23569
#
_entry.id   b46fc0a125e78adb27140c3347b23569
#
_cell.length_a   1.000
_cell.length_b   1.000
_cell.length_c   1.000
_cell.angle_alpha   90.00
_cell.angle_beta   90.00
_cell.angle_gamma   90.00
#
_symmetry.space_group_name_H-M   'P 1'
#
loop_
_entity.id
_entity.type
_entity.pdbx_description
1 polymer ?
#
loop_
_entity_poly.entity_id
_entity_poly.type
_entity_poly.pdbx_seq_one_letter_code
_entity_poly.pdbx_strand_id
1 'polypeptide(L)'
;GASNVAANLSNLISEVKLYGELALDVSSDEVLELTKEHGIQCRISHSLNVTPVKTRFVGNEGQHILRLDVEIPNSKNRQIETPTEKILKDISVGDIVIVSDYNKGSIEKDTVQKISDITDLIFVDPKQEPEIYNSAFLVKPNMKEYLKWNGEFTTDSAIQFMNKHNWTWLVLTDGANGMH
;
A
#
# COMPACT_ATOMS: atom_id res chain seq x y z
N GLY A 1 1.96 -4.68 -6.53
CA GLY A 1 1.71 -3.76 -5.45
C GLY A 1 0.42 -2.98 -5.64
N ALA A 2 0.42 -1.71 -5.26
CA ALA A 2 -0.76 -0.85 -5.30
C ALA A 2 -1.47 -0.81 -6.68
N SER A 3 -0.72 -0.84 -7.78
CA SER A 3 -1.31 -0.90 -9.14
C SER A 3 -2.15 -2.15 -9.39
N ASN A 4 -1.78 -3.30 -8.81
CA ASN A 4 -2.59 -4.51 -8.90
C ASN A 4 -3.89 -4.41 -8.07
N VAL A 5 -3.84 -3.75 -6.91
CA VAL A 5 -5.04 -3.43 -6.12
C VAL A 5 -5.95 -2.50 -6.92
N ALA A 6 -5.39 -1.45 -7.52
CA ALA A 6 -6.13 -0.50 -8.35
C ALA A 6 -6.79 -1.20 -9.57
N ALA A 7 -6.08 -2.11 -10.25
CA ALA A 7 -6.62 -2.89 -11.37
C ALA A 7 -7.78 -3.81 -10.94
N ASN A 8 -7.71 -4.44 -9.76
CA ASN A 8 -8.83 -5.21 -9.24
C ASN A 8 -10.04 -4.31 -8.91
N LEU A 9 -9.80 -3.14 -8.32
CA LEU A 9 -10.86 -2.18 -8.00
C LEU A 9 -11.54 -1.61 -9.24
N SER A 10 -10.79 -1.32 -10.31
CA SER A 10 -11.36 -0.78 -11.55
C SER A 10 -12.38 -1.70 -12.22
N ASN A 11 -12.36 -3.01 -11.89
CA ASN A 11 -13.41 -3.95 -12.32
C ASN A 11 -14.68 -3.90 -11.45
N LEU A 12 -14.63 -3.25 -10.28
CA LEU A 12 -15.74 -3.20 -9.34
C LEU A 12 -16.39 -1.81 -9.25
N ILE A 13 -15.61 -0.76 -9.48
CA ILE A 13 -16.03 0.64 -9.36
C ILE A 13 -15.54 1.46 -10.54
N SER A 14 -16.28 2.52 -10.88
CA SER A 14 -16.04 3.32 -12.09
C SER A 14 -14.89 4.34 -11.96
N GLU A 15 -14.52 4.73 -10.77
CA GLU A 15 -13.48 5.74 -10.58
C GLU A 15 -12.41 5.24 -9.60
N VAL A 16 -11.20 5.05 -10.12
CA VAL A 16 -10.02 4.67 -9.33
C VAL A 16 -8.87 5.62 -9.64
N LYS A 17 -8.32 6.22 -8.60
CA LYS A 17 -7.10 7.03 -8.67
C LYS A 17 -5.95 6.28 -8.01
N LEU A 18 -4.81 6.21 -8.67
CA LEU A 18 -3.59 5.56 -8.17
C LEU A 18 -2.52 6.59 -7.89
N TYR A 19 -2.07 6.64 -6.65
CA TYR A 19 -0.96 7.49 -6.18
C TYR A 19 0.25 6.62 -5.87
N GLY A 20 1.42 7.05 -6.28
CA GLY A 20 2.65 6.28 -6.05
C GLY A 20 3.89 6.98 -6.60
N GLU A 21 5.00 6.28 -6.53
CA GLU A 21 6.30 6.76 -7.01
C GLU A 21 6.86 5.81 -8.06
N LEU A 22 7.33 6.37 -9.17
CA LEU A 22 8.05 5.68 -10.23
C LEU A 22 9.30 6.49 -10.62
N ALA A 23 10.18 5.89 -11.40
CA ALA A 23 11.24 6.60 -12.10
C ALA A 23 10.74 7.15 -13.45
N LEU A 24 11.63 7.79 -14.20
CA LEU A 24 11.43 8.11 -15.62
C LEU A 24 12.20 7.07 -16.45
N ASP A 25 11.61 5.87 -16.58
CA ASP A 25 12.21 4.74 -17.29
C ASP A 25 11.15 3.88 -18.01
N VAL A 26 11.60 2.95 -18.85
CA VAL A 26 10.73 2.05 -19.64
C VAL A 26 9.76 1.27 -18.76
N SER A 27 10.19 0.84 -17.57
CA SER A 27 9.31 0.10 -16.65
C SER A 27 8.19 0.96 -16.09
N SER A 28 8.41 2.28 -15.96
CA SER A 28 7.34 3.21 -15.58
C SER A 28 6.34 3.40 -16.70
N ASP A 29 6.80 3.49 -17.94
CA ASP A 29 5.93 3.62 -19.11
C ASP A 29 5.00 2.42 -19.25
N GLU A 30 5.52 1.20 -19.05
CA GLU A 30 4.71 -0.03 -19.02
C GLU A 30 3.63 -0.01 -17.93
N VAL A 31 3.97 0.46 -16.71
CA VAL A 31 2.98 0.59 -15.61
C VAL A 31 1.89 1.59 -15.98
N LEU A 32 2.26 2.73 -16.55
CA LEU A 32 1.31 3.78 -16.92
C LEU A 32 0.39 3.32 -18.08
N GLU A 33 0.90 2.59 -19.06
CA GLU A 33 0.12 2.03 -20.15
C GLU A 33 -0.90 1.02 -19.62
N LEU A 34 -0.46 0.04 -18.81
CA LEU A 34 -1.34 -0.97 -18.20
C LEU A 34 -2.43 -0.33 -17.32
N THR A 35 -2.10 0.68 -16.54
CA THR A 35 -3.09 1.36 -15.70
C THR A 35 -4.10 2.15 -16.53
N LYS A 36 -3.68 2.74 -17.66
CA LYS A 36 -4.56 3.41 -18.61
C LYS A 36 -5.54 2.45 -19.29
N GLU A 37 -5.09 1.24 -19.66
CA GLU A 37 -5.95 0.19 -20.21
C GLU A 37 -7.06 -0.21 -19.23
N HIS A 38 -6.80 -0.16 -17.92
CA HIS A 38 -7.78 -0.40 -16.87
C HIS A 38 -8.62 0.83 -16.50
N GLY A 39 -8.49 1.95 -17.18
CA GLY A 39 -9.22 3.19 -16.87
C GLY A 39 -8.82 3.86 -15.56
N ILE A 40 -7.64 3.53 -15.01
CA ILE A 40 -7.16 4.06 -13.74
C ILE A 40 -6.51 5.42 -13.96
N GLN A 41 -6.89 6.40 -13.15
CA GLN A 41 -6.28 7.73 -13.15
C GLN A 41 -4.99 7.73 -12.33
N CYS A 42 -3.84 7.77 -13.00
CA CYS A 42 -2.54 7.80 -12.33
C CYS A 42 -2.15 9.23 -11.91
N ARG A 43 -1.72 9.37 -10.66
CA ARG A 43 -1.17 10.58 -10.02
C ARG A 43 0.24 10.30 -9.50
N ILE A 44 1.11 9.86 -10.40
CA ILE A 44 2.45 9.37 -10.06
C ILE A 44 3.43 10.53 -9.80
N SER A 45 4.30 10.35 -8.81
CA SER A 45 5.47 11.18 -8.56
C SER A 45 6.71 10.50 -9.14
N HIS A 46 7.40 11.18 -10.07
CA HIS A 46 8.63 10.64 -10.66
C HIS A 46 9.85 11.01 -9.79
N SER A 47 9.86 10.48 -8.58
CA SER A 47 10.86 10.77 -7.54
C SER A 47 11.93 9.69 -7.38
N LEU A 48 11.75 8.54 -8.02
CA LEU A 48 12.70 7.43 -7.96
C LEU A 48 13.75 7.53 -9.07
N ASN A 49 14.93 6.96 -8.82
CA ASN A 49 15.97 6.82 -9.84
C ASN A 49 15.74 5.58 -10.73
N VAL A 50 15.12 4.54 -10.18
CA VAL A 50 14.78 3.31 -10.89
C VAL A 50 13.40 2.85 -10.42
N THR A 51 12.53 2.50 -11.37
CA THR A 51 11.26 1.85 -11.08
C THR A 51 11.53 0.42 -10.57
N PRO A 52 11.01 0.03 -9.37
CA PRO A 52 11.24 -1.31 -8.85
C PRO A 52 10.62 -2.39 -9.73
N VAL A 53 11.46 -3.34 -10.17
CA VAL A 53 11.05 -4.47 -11.01
C VAL A 53 11.34 -5.78 -10.30
N LYS A 54 10.36 -6.69 -10.32
CA LYS A 54 10.48 -8.05 -9.77
C LYS A 54 10.26 -9.07 -10.86
N THR A 55 11.35 -9.64 -11.35
CA THR A 55 11.33 -10.67 -12.39
C THR A 55 11.34 -12.06 -11.77
N ARG A 56 10.34 -12.87 -12.13
CA ARG A 56 10.27 -14.29 -11.73
C ARG A 56 10.64 -15.17 -12.90
N PHE A 57 11.65 -16.00 -12.70
CA PHE A 57 12.02 -17.04 -13.65
C PHE A 57 11.31 -18.33 -13.24
N VAL A 58 10.51 -18.87 -14.16
CA VAL A 58 9.74 -20.10 -13.96
C VAL A 58 10.16 -21.13 -14.99
N GLY A 59 10.24 -22.38 -14.58
CA GLY A 59 10.52 -23.50 -15.48
C GLY A 59 9.29 -23.94 -16.27
N ASN A 60 9.48 -24.89 -17.19
CA ASN A 60 8.42 -25.36 -18.10
C ASN A 60 7.19 -25.93 -17.38
N GLU A 61 7.35 -26.44 -16.18
CA GLU A 61 6.27 -27.00 -15.34
C GLU A 61 5.70 -25.96 -14.34
N GLY A 62 6.02 -24.67 -14.52
CA GLY A 62 5.55 -23.58 -13.65
C GLY A 62 6.29 -23.47 -12.30
N GLN A 63 7.33 -24.30 -12.04
CA GLN A 63 8.12 -24.20 -10.82
C GLN A 63 8.93 -22.90 -10.79
N HIS A 64 8.95 -22.24 -9.65
CA HIS A 64 9.80 -21.08 -9.42
C HIS A 64 11.28 -21.49 -9.36
N ILE A 65 12.10 -20.94 -10.27
CA ILE A 65 13.56 -21.16 -10.31
C ILE A 65 14.26 -20.10 -9.46
N LEU A 66 14.03 -18.82 -9.77
CA LEU A 66 14.59 -17.70 -9.02
C LEU A 66 13.71 -16.43 -9.19
N ARG A 67 13.91 -15.47 -8.30
CA ARG A 67 13.38 -14.12 -8.44
C ARG A 67 14.53 -13.11 -8.42
N LEU A 68 14.55 -12.23 -9.40
CA LEU A 68 15.44 -11.07 -9.46
C LEU A 68 14.65 -9.82 -9.07
N ASP A 69 15.07 -9.13 -8.02
CA ASP A 69 14.50 -7.85 -7.59
C ASP A 69 15.50 -6.73 -7.95
N VAL A 70 15.08 -5.82 -8.83
CA VAL A 70 15.83 -4.61 -9.19
C VAL A 70 15.18 -3.44 -8.51
N GLU A 71 15.85 -2.90 -7.50
CA GLU A 71 15.39 -1.73 -6.76
C GLU A 71 16.59 -0.99 -6.15
N ILE A 72 16.49 0.34 -6.06
CA ILE A 72 17.51 1.17 -5.40
C ILE A 72 16.89 1.72 -4.10
N PRO A 73 17.46 1.39 -2.93
CA PRO A 73 16.97 1.92 -1.66
C PRO A 73 17.07 3.44 -1.61
N ASN A 74 15.96 4.11 -1.30
CA ASN A 74 15.86 5.48 -0.75
C ASN A 74 16.62 6.62 -1.44
N SER A 75 16.77 6.63 -2.75
CA SER A 75 17.24 7.82 -3.47
C SER A 75 16.06 8.64 -4.00
N LYS A 76 15.37 9.34 -3.10
CA LYS A 76 14.25 10.21 -3.48
C LYS A 76 14.73 11.62 -3.83
N ASN A 77 14.23 12.14 -4.94
CA ASN A 77 14.33 13.56 -5.23
C ASN A 77 13.28 14.33 -4.42
N ARG A 78 13.69 14.96 -3.32
CA ARG A 78 12.82 15.72 -2.40
C ARG A 78 12.23 17.01 -2.99
N GLN A 79 12.62 17.39 -4.20
CA GLN A 79 12.05 18.56 -4.90
C GLN A 79 10.78 18.20 -5.67
N ILE A 80 10.43 16.90 -5.75
CA ILE A 80 9.24 16.42 -6.44
C ILE A 80 8.13 16.18 -5.41
N GLU A 81 6.93 16.67 -5.72
CA GLU A 81 5.73 16.49 -4.93
C GLU A 81 5.48 15.02 -4.62
N THR A 82 5.30 14.70 -3.33
CA THR A 82 5.12 13.32 -2.85
C THR A 82 3.72 12.77 -3.18
N PRO A 83 3.52 11.45 -3.17
CA PRO A 83 2.18 10.87 -3.27
C PRO A 83 1.23 11.38 -2.19
N THR A 84 1.72 11.59 -0.97
CA THR A 84 0.95 12.16 0.14
C THR A 84 0.44 13.57 -0.18
N GLU A 85 1.30 14.45 -0.68
CA GLU A 85 0.90 15.80 -1.06
C GLU A 85 -0.11 15.83 -2.20
N LYS A 86 0.01 14.91 -3.16
CA LYS A 86 -0.93 14.79 -4.28
C LYS A 86 -2.30 14.31 -3.83
N ILE A 87 -2.35 13.24 -3.02
CA ILE A 87 -3.63 12.71 -2.54
C ILE A 87 -4.38 13.73 -1.70
N LEU A 88 -3.71 14.48 -0.82
CA LEU A 88 -4.32 15.50 0.02
C LEU A 88 -4.98 16.66 -0.76
N LYS A 89 -4.58 16.88 -2.01
CA LYS A 89 -5.22 17.87 -2.91
C LYS A 89 -6.45 17.32 -3.61
N ASP A 90 -6.56 16.01 -3.74
CA ASP A 90 -7.54 15.34 -4.60
C ASP A 90 -8.66 14.67 -3.81
N ILE A 91 -8.45 14.31 -2.53
CA ILE A 91 -9.43 13.61 -1.70
C ILE A 91 -10.44 14.54 -1.05
N SER A 92 -11.63 14.00 -0.80
CA SER A 92 -12.74 14.66 -0.13
C SER A 92 -13.32 13.79 0.98
N VAL A 93 -14.16 14.37 1.81
CA VAL A 93 -14.91 13.65 2.85
C VAL A 93 -15.74 12.54 2.20
N GLY A 94 -15.62 11.32 2.72
CA GLY A 94 -16.33 10.15 2.23
C GLY A 94 -15.61 9.38 1.13
N ASP A 95 -14.49 9.87 0.60
CA ASP A 95 -13.65 9.08 -0.29
C ASP A 95 -13.02 7.90 0.45
N ILE A 96 -12.94 6.75 -0.22
CA ILE A 96 -12.27 5.56 0.30
C ILE A 96 -10.81 5.59 -0.13
N VAL A 97 -9.90 5.53 0.85
CA VAL A 97 -8.47 5.47 0.61
C VAL A 97 -7.93 4.08 0.97
N ILE A 98 -7.26 3.43 0.02
CA ILE A 98 -6.57 2.16 0.26
C ILE A 98 -5.06 2.40 0.25
N VAL A 99 -4.43 2.17 1.38
CA VAL A 99 -2.97 2.25 1.58
C VAL A 99 -2.38 0.85 1.43
N SER A 100 -1.71 0.61 0.30
CA SER A 100 -0.97 -0.63 0.04
C SER A 100 0.52 -0.38 0.30
N ASP A 101 0.96 -0.63 1.52
CA ASP A 101 2.33 -0.33 1.94
C ASP A 101 3.28 -1.50 1.64
N TYR A 102 4.42 -1.18 1.05
CA TYR A 102 5.52 -2.11 0.77
C TYR A 102 6.82 -1.69 1.45
N ASN A 103 6.75 -0.70 2.35
CA ASN A 103 7.92 -0.11 3.03
C ASN A 103 9.01 0.34 2.04
N LYS A 104 8.58 1.00 0.95
CA LYS A 104 9.49 1.58 -0.07
C LYS A 104 9.57 3.10 0.00
N GLY A 105 9.01 3.65 1.08
CA GLY A 105 9.10 5.07 1.41
C GLY A 105 8.01 5.96 0.78
N SER A 106 7.07 5.43 0.00
CA SER A 106 5.94 6.22 -0.53
C SER A 106 4.95 6.59 0.57
N ILE A 107 4.86 5.77 1.63
CA ILE A 107 4.07 6.05 2.82
C ILE A 107 5.01 6.63 3.88
N GLU A 108 4.82 7.88 4.19
CA GLU A 108 5.56 8.62 5.21
C GLU A 108 4.91 8.46 6.59
N LYS A 109 5.64 8.82 7.64
CA LYS A 109 5.22 8.61 9.03
C LYS A 109 3.87 9.27 9.38
N ASP A 110 3.53 10.36 8.72
CA ASP A 110 2.32 11.16 8.97
C ASP A 110 1.27 11.06 7.84
N THR A 111 1.52 10.21 6.83
CA THR A 111 0.62 10.07 5.66
C THR A 111 -0.80 9.69 6.07
N VAL A 112 -0.97 8.64 6.87
CA VAL A 112 -2.29 8.16 7.28
C VAL A 112 -2.98 9.17 8.17
N GLN A 113 -2.25 9.81 9.09
CA GLN A 113 -2.81 10.86 9.95
C GLN A 113 -3.32 12.05 9.13
N LYS A 114 -2.55 12.55 8.18
CA LYS A 114 -2.98 13.64 7.29
C LYS A 114 -4.22 13.29 6.47
N ILE A 115 -4.33 12.05 6.01
CA ILE A 115 -5.50 11.57 5.27
C ILE A 115 -6.70 11.46 6.20
N SER A 116 -6.51 11.00 7.46
CA SER A 116 -7.60 10.86 8.45
C SER A 116 -8.20 12.19 8.89
N ASP A 117 -7.49 13.29 8.70
CA ASP A 117 -8.05 14.65 8.92
C ASP A 117 -9.10 15.03 7.86
N ILE A 118 -9.21 14.26 6.76
CA ILE A 118 -10.15 14.54 5.66
C ILE A 118 -11.20 13.44 5.52
N THR A 119 -10.83 12.16 5.60
CA THR A 119 -11.74 11.02 5.48
C THR A 119 -11.44 9.93 6.51
N ASP A 120 -12.51 9.35 7.09
CA ASP A 120 -12.39 8.25 8.05
C ASP A 120 -12.24 6.88 7.37
N LEU A 121 -12.43 6.79 6.04
CA LEU A 121 -12.49 5.52 5.32
C LEU A 121 -11.12 5.09 4.77
N ILE A 122 -10.16 4.84 5.67
CA ILE A 122 -8.80 4.45 5.32
C ILE A 122 -8.57 2.97 5.59
N PHE A 123 -8.29 2.21 4.55
CA PHE A 123 -8.02 0.76 4.60
C PHE A 123 -6.53 0.51 4.35
N VAL A 124 -5.86 -0.21 5.23
CA VAL A 124 -4.41 -0.38 5.19
C VAL A 124 -4.00 -1.84 5.06
N ASP A 125 -3.18 -2.15 4.05
CA ASP A 125 -2.35 -3.36 3.98
C ASP A 125 -0.93 -2.98 4.44
N PRO A 126 -0.56 -3.26 5.70
CA PRO A 126 0.58 -2.65 6.35
C PRO A 126 1.90 -3.38 6.08
N LYS A 127 3.04 -2.67 6.23
CA LYS A 127 4.38 -3.25 6.16
C LYS A 127 5.39 -2.62 7.12
N GLN A 128 5.04 -1.49 7.72
CA GLN A 128 5.87 -0.74 8.65
C GLN A 128 5.36 -0.92 10.09
N GLU A 129 5.86 -0.11 11.02
CA GLU A 129 5.41 -0.16 12.42
C GLU A 129 3.99 0.40 12.57
N PRO A 130 3.18 -0.11 13.52
CA PRO A 130 1.75 0.15 13.60
C PRO A 130 1.38 1.62 13.83
N GLU A 131 2.27 2.40 14.46
CA GLU A 131 2.06 3.83 14.74
C GLU A 131 1.87 4.68 13.47
N ILE A 132 2.40 4.20 12.33
CA ILE A 132 2.27 4.88 11.02
C ILE A 132 0.81 4.86 10.53
N TYR A 133 0.04 3.89 10.99
CA TYR A 133 -1.34 3.67 10.57
C TYR A 133 -2.39 4.08 11.61
N ASN A 134 -1.99 4.87 12.61
CA ASN A 134 -2.94 5.39 13.60
C ASN A 134 -4.14 6.05 12.91
N SER A 135 -5.33 5.87 13.49
CA SER A 135 -6.61 6.39 13.01
C SER A 135 -7.09 5.79 11.66
N ALA A 136 -6.52 4.68 11.21
CA ALA A 136 -7.09 3.96 10.07
C ALA A 136 -8.43 3.31 10.42
N PHE A 137 -9.35 3.24 9.45
CA PHE A 137 -10.61 2.52 9.61
C PHE A 137 -10.41 1.02 9.72
N LEU A 138 -9.57 0.45 8.84
CA LEU A 138 -9.26 -0.97 8.84
C LEU A 138 -7.77 -1.20 8.56
N VAL A 139 -7.13 -2.04 9.38
CA VAL A 139 -5.76 -2.48 9.17
C VAL A 139 -5.74 -4.00 9.03
N LYS A 140 -5.07 -4.50 7.97
CA LYS A 140 -5.04 -5.92 7.61
C LYS A 140 -3.62 -6.50 7.58
N PRO A 141 -2.96 -6.70 8.72
CA PRO A 141 -1.68 -7.40 8.77
C PRO A 141 -1.86 -8.92 8.61
N ASN A 142 -0.78 -9.62 8.29
CA ASN A 142 -0.76 -11.06 8.52
C ASN A 142 -0.39 -11.37 9.99
N MET A 143 -0.63 -12.63 10.42
CA MET A 143 -0.38 -13.06 11.78
C MET A 143 1.08 -12.82 12.21
N LYS A 144 2.06 -13.02 11.31
CA LYS A 144 3.49 -12.79 11.63
C LYS A 144 3.79 -11.31 11.87
N GLU A 145 3.21 -10.41 11.09
CA GLU A 145 3.34 -8.97 11.25
C GLU A 145 2.70 -8.52 12.57
N TYR A 146 1.50 -8.99 12.85
CA TYR A 146 0.81 -8.68 14.10
C TYR A 146 1.57 -9.17 15.33
N LEU A 147 2.06 -10.42 15.34
CA LEU A 147 2.85 -10.96 16.44
C LEU A 147 4.17 -10.22 16.65
N LYS A 148 4.78 -9.70 15.58
CA LYS A 148 5.95 -8.82 15.69
C LYS A 148 5.62 -7.52 16.43
N TRP A 149 4.42 -6.97 16.22
CA TRP A 149 3.98 -5.73 16.85
C TRP A 149 3.52 -5.92 18.30
N ASN A 150 2.74 -6.96 18.57
CA ASN A 150 2.03 -7.13 19.84
C ASN A 150 2.55 -8.31 20.70
N GLY A 151 3.40 -9.18 20.15
CA GLY A 151 4.00 -10.32 20.85
C GLY A 151 3.10 -11.54 20.99
N GLU A 152 1.79 -11.37 21.18
CA GLU A 152 0.82 -12.44 21.36
C GLU A 152 -0.50 -12.14 20.63
N PHE A 153 -1.27 -13.20 20.36
CA PHE A 153 -2.62 -13.07 19.83
C PHE A 153 -3.63 -13.73 20.78
N THR A 154 -4.45 -12.90 21.39
CA THR A 154 -5.72 -13.24 22.01
C THR A 154 -6.74 -12.20 21.56
N THR A 155 -8.03 -12.50 21.63
CA THR A 155 -9.07 -11.53 21.29
C THR A 155 -8.95 -10.25 22.13
N ASP A 156 -8.68 -10.38 23.42
CA ASP A 156 -8.55 -9.24 24.33
C ASP A 156 -7.31 -8.40 24.00
N SER A 157 -6.15 -9.04 23.72
CA SER A 157 -4.93 -8.33 23.33
C SER A 157 -5.11 -7.60 21.99
N ALA A 158 -5.84 -8.21 21.04
CA ALA A 158 -6.14 -7.59 19.76
C ALA A 158 -7.04 -6.34 19.90
N ILE A 159 -8.09 -6.42 20.74
CA ILE A 159 -8.97 -5.26 21.03
C ILE A 159 -8.18 -4.14 21.69
N GLN A 160 -7.33 -4.43 22.67
CA GLN A 160 -6.48 -3.44 23.32
C GLN A 160 -5.53 -2.79 22.33
N PHE A 161 -4.94 -3.58 21.43
CA PHE A 161 -4.02 -3.09 20.41
C PHE A 161 -4.73 -2.18 19.39
N MET A 162 -5.93 -2.56 18.93
CA MET A 162 -6.77 -1.70 18.07
C MET A 162 -7.06 -0.35 18.74
N ASN A 163 -7.50 -0.39 20.00
CA ASN A 163 -7.85 0.81 20.76
C ASN A 163 -6.62 1.74 20.95
N LYS A 164 -5.45 1.16 21.22
CA LYS A 164 -4.18 1.91 21.32
C LYS A 164 -3.88 2.72 20.06
N HIS A 165 -4.17 2.16 18.88
CA HIS A 165 -3.88 2.78 17.59
C HIS A 165 -5.08 3.50 16.96
N ASN A 166 -6.23 3.54 17.67
CA ASN A 166 -7.48 4.13 17.19
C ASN A 166 -7.95 3.54 15.85
N TRP A 167 -7.85 2.19 15.69
CA TRP A 167 -8.39 1.47 14.56
C TRP A 167 -9.82 1.01 14.84
N THR A 168 -10.69 1.10 13.83
CA THR A 168 -12.07 0.58 13.94
C THR A 168 -12.10 -0.93 13.71
N TRP A 169 -11.31 -1.42 12.77
CA TRP A 169 -11.24 -2.84 12.42
C TRP A 169 -9.80 -3.33 12.31
N LEU A 170 -9.58 -4.55 12.77
CA LEU A 170 -8.34 -5.32 12.57
C LEU A 170 -8.72 -6.65 11.92
N VAL A 171 -8.13 -6.94 10.76
CA VAL A 171 -8.31 -8.22 10.05
C VAL A 171 -6.98 -8.95 9.99
N LEU A 172 -6.83 -10.02 10.76
CA LEU A 172 -5.60 -10.82 10.79
C LEU A 172 -5.71 -11.97 9.80
N THR A 173 -4.84 -12.00 8.80
CA THR A 173 -4.75 -13.14 7.87
C THR A 173 -3.77 -14.18 8.38
N ASP A 174 -4.20 -15.46 8.42
CA ASP A 174 -3.40 -16.58 8.97
C ASP A 174 -3.23 -17.72 7.95
N GLY A 175 -2.98 -17.39 6.70
CA GLY A 175 -2.70 -18.36 5.65
C GLY A 175 -3.79 -19.40 5.49
N ALA A 176 -3.45 -20.69 5.63
CA ALA A 176 -4.41 -21.80 5.52
C ALA A 176 -5.44 -21.86 6.66
N ASN A 177 -5.21 -21.20 7.79
CA ASN A 177 -6.13 -21.14 8.93
C ASN A 177 -7.24 -20.08 8.74
N GLY A 178 -7.19 -19.32 7.66
CA GLY A 178 -8.19 -18.29 7.35
C GLY A 178 -7.84 -16.91 7.90
N MET A 179 -8.81 -16.24 8.54
CA MET A 179 -8.63 -14.90 9.11
C MET A 179 -9.46 -14.68 10.36
N HIS A 180 -9.00 -13.78 11.19
CA HIS A 180 -9.63 -13.36 12.44
C HIS A 180 -9.99 -11.89 12.41
#